data_69969aed8f7ce90f2f0c20805d17b09d
#
_entry.id   69969aed8f7ce90f2f0c20805d17b09d
#
_cell.length_a   1.000
_cell.length_b   1.000
_cell.length_c   1.000
_cell.angle_alpha   90.00
_cell.angle_beta   90.00
_cell.angle_gamma   90.00
#
_symmetry.space_group_name_H-M   'P 1'
#
loop_
_entity.id
_entity.type
_entity.pdbx_description
1 polymer ?
#
loop_
_entity_poly.entity_id
_entity_poly.type
_entity_poly.pdbx_seq_one_letter_code
_entity_poly.pdbx_strand_id
1 'polypeptide(L)'
;MPSEHRVIVFTSEEAIDAIARFSKMLDTPLFRGKPTELHVRKNPQVRAILEVEKRGSEEIETIDLNSSHLAAALINFCREIRIPLPKNAKKELDVSGEQLVLRLKVGEPSKAAIDDVGLAN
;
A
#
# COMPACT_ATOMS: atom_id res chain seq x y z
N MET A 1 -13.51 23.10 9.81
CA MET A 1 -12.27 22.86 9.05
C MET A 1 -12.59 22.18 7.74
N PRO A 2 -12.04 22.69 6.66
CA PRO A 2 -12.24 21.97 5.40
C PRO A 2 -11.53 20.63 5.45
N SER A 3 -12.12 19.64 4.83
CA SER A 3 -11.51 18.33 4.72
C SER A 3 -10.99 18.13 3.30
N GLU A 4 -9.96 17.32 3.18
CA GLU A 4 -9.36 17.04 1.88
C GLU A 4 -9.26 15.53 1.68
N HIS A 5 -9.67 15.10 0.51
CA HIS A 5 -9.56 13.70 0.11
C HIS A 5 -8.62 13.61 -1.06
N ARG A 6 -7.61 12.76 -0.92
CA ARG A 6 -6.64 12.54 -2.00
C ARG A 6 -6.60 11.05 -2.32
N VAL A 7 -6.40 10.75 -3.58
CA VAL A 7 -6.31 9.37 -4.05
C VAL A 7 -5.02 9.23 -4.83
N ILE A 8 -4.20 8.30 -4.41
CA ILE A 8 -2.97 7.97 -5.13
C ILE A 8 -3.18 6.61 -5.78
N VAL A 9 -3.13 6.56 -7.10
CA VAL A 9 -3.30 5.33 -7.86
C VAL A 9 -1.94 4.84 -8.31
N PHE A 10 -1.67 3.57 -8.06
CA PHE A 10 -0.39 2.96 -8.43
C PHE A 10 -0.59 2.03 -9.62
N THR A 11 0.19 2.23 -10.67
CA THR A 11 0.20 1.28 -11.77
C THR A 11 0.75 -0.06 -11.25
N SER A 12 0.50 -1.13 -12.00
CA SER A 12 1.04 -2.43 -11.60
C SER A 12 2.56 -2.39 -11.46
N GLU A 13 3.23 -1.70 -12.38
CA GLU A 13 4.69 -1.56 -12.32
C GLU A 13 5.15 -0.81 -11.09
N GLU A 14 4.46 0.28 -10.75
CA GLU A 14 4.78 1.05 -9.55
C GLU A 14 4.54 0.25 -8.30
N ALA A 15 3.45 -0.50 -8.25
CA ALA A 15 3.14 -1.33 -7.09
C ALA A 15 4.17 -2.44 -6.93
N ILE A 16 4.57 -3.07 -8.02
CA ILE A 16 5.61 -4.11 -7.98
C ILE A 16 6.94 -3.50 -7.49
N ASP A 17 7.31 -2.34 -7.99
CA ASP A 17 8.52 -1.65 -7.55
C ASP A 17 8.46 -1.32 -6.06
N ALA A 18 7.31 -0.84 -5.60
CA ALA A 18 7.11 -0.53 -4.18
C ALA A 18 7.30 -1.78 -3.32
N ILE A 19 6.71 -2.89 -3.73
CA ILE A 19 6.81 -4.15 -3.00
C ILE A 19 8.26 -4.66 -3.00
N ALA A 20 8.94 -4.56 -4.12
CA ALA A 20 10.33 -5.00 -4.23
C ALA A 20 11.24 -4.19 -3.31
N ARG A 21 11.07 -2.87 -3.28
CA ARG A 21 11.86 -2.00 -2.40
C ARG A 21 11.59 -2.30 -0.94
N PHE A 22 10.31 -2.49 -0.60
CA PHE A 22 9.92 -2.82 0.76
C PHE A 22 10.51 -4.15 1.21
N SER A 23 10.47 -5.16 0.33
CA SER A 23 11.03 -6.47 0.63
C SER A 23 12.51 -6.40 0.98
N LYS A 24 13.27 -5.55 0.30
CA LYS A 24 14.70 -5.39 0.55
C LYS A 24 15.00 -4.73 1.88
N MET A 25 14.03 -4.01 2.44
CA MET A 25 14.22 -3.35 3.73
C MET A 25 14.00 -4.29 4.91
N LEU A 26 13.40 -5.43 4.68
CA LEU A 26 13.11 -6.38 5.75
C LEU A 26 14.31 -7.27 6.02
N ASP A 27 14.46 -7.69 7.29
CA ASP A 27 15.54 -8.60 7.69
C ASP A 27 15.42 -9.90 6.89
N THR A 28 14.19 -10.38 6.72
CA THR A 28 13.94 -11.54 5.86
C THR A 28 13.11 -11.06 4.68
N PRO A 29 13.68 -11.03 3.47
CA PRO A 29 12.94 -10.59 2.30
C PRO A 29 11.69 -11.43 2.04
N LEU A 30 10.64 -10.81 1.53
CA LEU A 30 9.38 -11.48 1.21
C LEU A 30 9.56 -12.48 0.05
N PHE A 31 10.47 -12.20 -0.83
CA PHE A 31 10.74 -13.06 -1.99
C PHE A 31 12.16 -12.83 -2.49
N ARG A 32 12.61 -13.78 -3.28
CA ARG A 32 13.88 -13.69 -3.99
C ARG A 32 13.63 -14.02 -5.45
N GLY A 33 14.22 -13.27 -6.35
CA GLY A 33 13.98 -13.44 -7.76
C GLY A 33 13.35 -12.19 -8.36
N LYS A 34 12.83 -12.33 -9.56
CA LYS A 34 12.30 -11.20 -10.32
C LYS A 34 10.77 -11.18 -10.26
N PRO A 35 10.17 -10.14 -9.69
CA PRO A 35 8.71 -10.03 -9.71
C PRO A 35 8.24 -9.70 -11.13
N THR A 36 7.22 -10.39 -11.59
CA THR A 36 6.72 -10.26 -12.95
C THR A 36 5.30 -9.74 -13.03
N GLU A 37 4.40 -10.22 -12.19
CA GLU A 37 3.00 -9.82 -12.23
C GLU A 37 2.43 -9.69 -10.82
N LEU A 38 1.45 -8.80 -10.69
CA LEU A 38 0.75 -8.58 -9.44
C LEU A 38 -0.75 -8.69 -9.68
N HIS A 39 -1.40 -9.56 -8.92
CA HIS A 39 -2.83 -9.75 -8.98
C HIS A 39 -3.44 -9.22 -7.69
N VAL A 40 -4.27 -8.18 -7.80
CA VAL A 40 -4.87 -7.55 -6.62
C VAL A 40 -6.32 -7.95 -6.48
N ARG A 41 -6.76 -8.08 -5.24
CA ARG A 41 -8.14 -8.46 -4.92
C ARG A 41 -8.59 -7.75 -3.66
N LYS A 42 -9.89 -7.55 -3.56
CA LYS A 42 -10.51 -6.97 -2.37
C LYS A 42 -11.73 -7.81 -2.02
N ASN A 43 -11.58 -8.74 -1.06
CA ASN A 43 -12.71 -9.55 -0.60
C ASN A 43 -12.31 -10.38 0.63
N PRO A 44 -12.62 -9.97 1.84
CA PRO A 44 -13.14 -8.64 2.23
C PRO A 44 -12.05 -7.58 2.35
N GLN A 45 -10.80 -7.97 2.46
CA GLN A 45 -9.67 -7.07 2.58
C GLN A 45 -8.84 -7.07 1.31
N VAL A 46 -8.10 -5.99 1.12
CA VAL A 46 -7.18 -5.91 -0.01
C VAL A 46 -6.05 -6.90 0.19
N ARG A 47 -5.85 -7.74 -0.80
CA ARG A 47 -4.76 -8.71 -0.84
C ARG A 47 -4.18 -8.74 -2.23
N ALA A 48 -2.98 -9.21 -2.35
CA ALA A 48 -2.36 -9.36 -3.65
C ALA A 48 -1.54 -10.64 -3.70
N ILE A 49 -1.42 -11.17 -4.90
CA ILE A 49 -0.55 -12.30 -5.18
C ILE A 49 0.49 -11.81 -6.16
N LEU A 50 1.75 -11.91 -5.77
CA LEU A 50 2.87 -11.52 -6.61
C LEU A 50 3.48 -12.75 -7.24
N GLU A 51 3.60 -12.74 -8.56
CA GLU A 51 4.29 -13.79 -9.27
C GLU A 51 5.76 -13.40 -9.39
N VAL A 52 6.63 -14.31 -8.98
CA VAL A 52 8.07 -14.07 -8.94
C VAL A 52 8.76 -15.19 -9.71
N GLU A 53 9.60 -14.81 -10.66
CA GLU A 53 10.42 -15.75 -11.40
C GLU A 53 11.65 -16.09 -10.57
N LYS A 54 11.83 -17.36 -10.27
CA LYS A 54 12.95 -17.79 -9.44
C LYS A 54 14.26 -17.58 -10.17
N ARG A 55 15.25 -17.16 -9.42
CA ARG A 55 16.57 -16.87 -9.94
C ARG A 55 17.20 -18.13 -10.53
N GLY A 56 17.63 -18.06 -11.79
CA GLY A 56 18.27 -19.17 -12.46
C GLY A 56 17.34 -20.26 -12.91
N SER A 57 16.03 -20.00 -12.93
CA SER A 57 15.01 -20.96 -13.31
C SER A 57 13.87 -20.25 -14.00
N GLU A 58 13.07 -21.00 -14.75
CA GLU A 58 11.84 -20.47 -15.35
C GLU A 58 10.63 -20.72 -14.45
N GLU A 59 10.88 -21.32 -13.28
CA GLU A 59 9.79 -21.58 -12.35
C GLU A 59 9.25 -20.30 -11.76
N ILE A 60 7.93 -20.24 -11.62
CA ILE A 60 7.23 -19.11 -11.06
C ILE A 60 6.74 -19.47 -9.67
N GLU A 61 7.08 -18.64 -8.72
CA GLU A 61 6.62 -18.75 -7.35
C GLU A 61 5.58 -17.68 -7.10
N THR A 62 4.56 -17.99 -6.31
CA THR A 62 3.55 -17.00 -5.94
C THR A 62 3.72 -16.62 -4.48
N ILE A 63 3.65 -15.31 -4.22
CA ILE A 63 3.81 -14.76 -2.88
C ILE A 63 2.51 -14.07 -2.49
N ASP A 64 1.93 -14.48 -1.37
CA ASP A 64 0.74 -13.86 -0.81
C ASP A 64 1.14 -12.62 -0.02
N LEU A 65 0.50 -11.50 -0.33
CA LEU A 65 0.74 -10.24 0.36
C LEU A 65 -0.55 -9.77 0.99
N ASN A 66 -0.52 -9.54 2.30
CA ASN A 66 -1.68 -9.06 3.01
C ASN A 66 -1.77 -7.52 2.98
N SER A 67 -2.85 -6.98 3.51
CA SER A 67 -3.08 -5.53 3.52
C SER A 67 -1.97 -4.77 4.22
N SER A 68 -1.44 -5.31 5.30
CA SER A 68 -0.38 -4.64 6.06
C SER A 68 0.90 -4.52 5.24
N HIS A 69 1.29 -5.59 4.55
CA HIS A 69 2.46 -5.56 3.68
C HIS A 69 2.28 -4.55 2.56
N LEU A 70 1.09 -4.58 1.93
CA LEU A 70 0.81 -3.70 0.80
C LEU A 70 0.79 -2.23 1.22
N ALA A 71 0.11 -1.92 2.31
CA ALA A 71 0.06 -0.55 2.81
C ALA A 71 1.44 -0.04 3.17
N ALA A 72 2.23 -0.84 3.87
CA ALA A 72 3.58 -0.45 4.25
C ALA A 72 4.46 -0.21 3.02
N ALA A 73 4.35 -1.07 2.02
CA ALA A 73 5.13 -0.94 0.80
C ALA A 73 4.78 0.34 0.05
N LEU A 74 3.48 0.65 -0.10
CA LEU A 74 3.05 1.84 -0.81
C LEU A 74 3.42 3.12 -0.05
N ILE A 75 3.27 3.13 1.26
CA ILE A 75 3.65 4.30 2.07
C ILE A 75 5.15 4.53 1.97
N ASN A 76 5.95 3.49 2.07
CA ASN A 76 7.39 3.60 1.92
C ASN A 76 7.77 4.12 0.54
N PHE A 77 7.12 3.63 -0.50
CA PHE A 77 7.36 4.07 -1.86
C PHE A 77 7.07 5.57 -2.02
N CYS A 78 5.95 6.02 -1.46
CA CYS A 78 5.61 7.45 -1.50
C CYS A 78 6.68 8.30 -0.83
N ARG A 79 7.23 7.83 0.28
CA ARG A 79 8.31 8.55 0.96
C ARG A 79 9.56 8.60 0.11
N GLU A 80 9.92 7.51 -0.52
CA GLU A 80 11.13 7.44 -1.33
C GLU A 80 11.06 8.32 -2.57
N ILE A 81 9.90 8.40 -3.22
CA ILE A 81 9.73 9.24 -4.41
C ILE A 81 9.18 10.62 -4.05
N ARG A 82 9.11 10.93 -2.75
CA ARG A 82 8.75 12.24 -2.23
C ARG A 82 7.33 12.69 -2.56
N ILE A 83 6.39 11.77 -2.52
CA ILE A 83 4.97 12.11 -2.54
C ILE A 83 4.59 12.48 -1.11
N PRO A 84 4.11 13.71 -0.86
CA PRO A 84 3.78 14.12 0.50
C PRO A 84 2.64 13.28 1.09
N LEU A 85 2.87 12.79 2.30
CA LEU A 85 1.85 12.07 3.07
C LEU A 85 1.68 12.82 4.39
N PRO A 86 0.60 13.60 4.54
CA PRO A 86 0.38 14.32 5.79
C PRO A 86 0.31 13.36 6.98
N LYS A 87 0.96 13.74 8.08
CA LYS A 87 1.00 12.88 9.28
C LYS A 87 -0.38 12.60 9.83
N ASN A 88 -1.26 13.57 9.74
CA ASN A 88 -2.62 13.45 10.28
C ASN A 88 -3.60 12.83 9.31
N ALA A 89 -3.14 12.44 8.13
CA ALA A 89 -4.03 11.86 7.15
C ALA A 89 -4.39 10.44 7.54
N LYS A 90 -5.68 10.12 7.45
CA LYS A 90 -6.13 8.75 7.55
C LYS A 90 -5.81 8.09 6.22
N LYS A 91 -5.16 6.95 6.27
CA LYS A 91 -4.73 6.24 5.07
C LYS A 91 -5.51 4.94 4.94
N GLU A 92 -6.14 4.76 3.78
CA GLU A 92 -6.88 3.54 3.49
C GLU A 92 -6.37 2.91 2.21
N LEU A 93 -6.13 1.62 2.27
CA LEU A 93 -5.74 0.84 1.10
C LEU A 93 -7.00 0.38 0.38
N ASP A 94 -7.01 0.52 -0.94
CA ASP A 94 -8.16 0.12 -1.74
C ASP A 94 -7.68 -0.43 -3.09
N VAL A 95 -8.61 -0.89 -3.90
CA VAL A 95 -8.36 -1.42 -5.23
C VAL A 95 -9.30 -0.73 -6.20
N SER A 96 -8.78 -0.33 -7.35
CA SER A 96 -9.58 0.20 -8.44
C SER A 96 -9.19 -0.57 -9.71
N GLY A 97 -10.10 -1.43 -10.18
CA GLY A 97 -9.77 -2.34 -11.26
C GLY A 97 -8.68 -3.30 -10.80
N GLU A 98 -7.55 -3.28 -11.48
CA GLU A 98 -6.40 -4.11 -11.12
C GLU A 98 -5.28 -3.29 -10.46
N GLN A 99 -5.58 -2.07 -10.05
CA GLN A 99 -4.59 -1.18 -9.49
C GLN A 99 -4.79 -1.00 -7.99
N LEU A 100 -3.68 -0.88 -7.27
CA LEU A 100 -3.71 -0.54 -5.86
C LEU A 100 -3.89 0.97 -5.72
N VAL A 101 -4.66 1.36 -4.72
CA VAL A 101 -5.00 2.74 -4.47
C VAL A 101 -4.78 3.04 -3.00
N LEU A 102 -4.18 4.18 -2.72
CA LEU A 102 -4.05 4.69 -1.37
C LEU A 102 -4.92 5.93 -1.24
N ARG A 103 -5.92 5.87 -0.37
CA ARG A 103 -6.82 6.99 -0.12
C ARG A 103 -6.36 7.73 1.13
N LEU A 104 -6.26 9.04 1.00
CA LEU A 104 -5.85 9.89 2.11
C LEU A 104 -6.99 10.84 2.46
N LYS A 105 -7.32 10.91 3.74
CA LYS A 105 -8.33 11.85 4.25
C LYS A 105 -7.65 12.76 5.26
N VAL A 106 -7.70 14.03 4.98
CA VAL A 106 -7.06 15.05 5.82
C VAL A 106 -8.14 16.03 6.31
N GLY A 107 -8.01 16.48 7.54
CA GLY A 107 -8.93 17.45 8.08
C GLY A 107 -10.18 16.86 8.70
N GLU A 108 -10.38 15.56 8.59
CA GLU A 108 -11.47 14.89 9.27
C GLU A 108 -10.97 14.39 10.62
N PRO A 109 -11.59 14.79 11.72
CA PRO A 109 -11.18 14.24 12.99
C PRO A 109 -11.53 12.77 13.06
N SER A 110 -10.67 11.98 13.69
CA SER A 110 -10.98 10.59 13.96
C SER A 110 -12.16 10.57 14.92
N LYS A 111 -12.85 9.44 14.99
CA LYS A 111 -13.96 9.31 15.93
C LYS A 111 -13.52 9.57 17.36
N ALA A 112 -12.34 9.11 17.72
CA ALA A 112 -11.80 9.37 19.04
C ALA A 112 -11.50 10.85 19.24
N ALA A 113 -10.96 11.51 18.24
CA ALA A 113 -10.69 12.93 18.30
C ALA A 113 -11.97 13.74 18.38
N ILE A 114 -13.02 13.28 17.72
CA ILE A 114 -14.33 13.93 17.82
C ILE A 114 -14.85 13.81 19.23
N ASP A 115 -14.74 12.66 19.83
CA ASP A 115 -15.19 12.44 21.20
C ASP A 115 -14.44 13.36 22.17
N ASP A 116 -13.14 13.47 21.98
CA ASP A 116 -12.31 14.31 22.83
C ASP A 116 -12.56 15.78 22.56
N VAL A 117 -12.54 16.16 21.31
CA VAL A 117 -12.66 17.57 20.92
C VAL A 117 -14.10 18.02 20.91
N GLY A 118 -14.99 17.14 20.47
CA GLY A 118 -16.41 17.45 20.46
C GLY A 118 -16.92 17.77 21.83
N LEU A 119 -16.33 17.17 22.81
CA LEU A 119 -16.67 17.46 24.20
C LEU A 119 -16.02 18.73 24.65
N ALA A 120 -14.88 19.04 24.10
CA ALA A 120 -14.13 20.23 24.46
C ALA A 120 -14.63 21.47 23.76
N ASN A 121 -15.40 21.30 22.77
CA ASN A 121 -15.83 22.44 21.96
C ASN A 121 -17.08 23.00 22.41
#